data_9a4e9ed13e4f7b0991a814bbb9d323da
#
_entry.id   9a4e9ed13e4f7b0991a814bbb9d323da
#
_cell.length_a   1.000
_cell.length_b   1.000
_cell.length_c   1.000
_cell.angle_alpha   90.00
_cell.angle_beta   90.00
_cell.angle_gamma   90.00
#
_symmetry.space_group_name_H-M   'P 1'
#
loop_
_entity.id
_entity.type
_entity.pdbx_description
1 polymer ?
#
loop_
_entity_poly.entity_id
_entity_poly.type
_entity_poly.pdbx_seq_one_letter_code
_entity_poly.pdbx_strand_id
1 'polypeptide(L)'
;PQRVEAIRNELKLDGKTVIGISWKSFKSLNQERKSVSLLDMERIFSGLDVVLVNLQYGDVDDEIREFNEVTGIDIVQCASIDNREDLDGLAALIEVCDLVVSTSNVTIHMAGALAKETWVMLPRILVNFWWLVERTDSIWYPSLTLYRQSNLDDWDSVYVSIREDLKKN
;
A
#
# COMPACT_ATOMS: atom_id res chain seq x y z
N PRO A 1 -4.45 -5.42 -20.68
CA PRO A 1 -3.67 -4.32 -21.29
C PRO A 1 -4.51 -3.04 -21.49
N GLN A 2 -5.67 -3.11 -22.16
CA GLN A 2 -6.50 -1.93 -22.46
C GLN A 2 -6.98 -1.19 -21.20
N ARG A 3 -7.35 -1.91 -20.15
CA ARG A 3 -7.82 -1.32 -18.89
C ARG A 3 -6.70 -0.60 -18.14
N VAL A 4 -5.49 -1.16 -18.14
CA VAL A 4 -4.29 -0.55 -17.55
C VAL A 4 -3.97 0.79 -18.25
N GLU A 5 -4.03 0.82 -19.58
CA GLU A 5 -3.80 2.04 -20.35
C GLU A 5 -4.88 3.09 -20.09
N ALA A 6 -6.14 2.69 -20.01
CA ALA A 6 -7.24 3.59 -19.66
C ALA A 6 -7.05 4.24 -18.28
N ILE A 7 -6.63 3.45 -17.27
CA ILE A 7 -6.34 3.95 -15.92
C ILE A 7 -5.17 4.92 -15.92
N ARG A 8 -4.05 4.61 -16.62
CA ARG A 8 -2.90 5.52 -16.74
C ARG A 8 -3.31 6.88 -17.29
N ASN A 9 -4.17 6.88 -18.32
CA ASN A 9 -4.70 8.10 -18.93
C ASN A 9 -5.64 8.85 -18.00
N GLU A 10 -6.55 8.15 -17.29
CA GLU A 10 -7.47 8.75 -16.33
C GLU A 10 -6.70 9.47 -15.20
N LEU A 11 -5.69 8.80 -14.64
CA LEU A 11 -4.91 9.30 -13.50
C LEU A 11 -3.75 10.22 -13.91
N LYS A 12 -3.44 10.38 -15.20
CA LYS A 12 -2.35 11.23 -15.73
C LYS A 12 -0.99 10.90 -15.11
N LEU A 13 -0.63 9.62 -15.13
CA LEU A 13 0.54 9.06 -14.42
C LEU A 13 1.85 9.13 -15.24
N ASP A 14 1.89 9.83 -16.35
CA ASP A 14 3.05 9.83 -17.25
C ASP A 14 4.32 10.41 -16.60
N GLY A 15 5.40 9.63 -16.66
CA GLY A 15 6.74 10.05 -16.25
C GLY A 15 7.00 10.15 -14.75
N LYS A 16 6.08 9.69 -13.90
CA LYS A 16 6.24 9.69 -12.44
C LYS A 16 6.29 8.28 -11.87
N THR A 17 7.00 8.13 -10.76
CA THR A 17 6.96 6.90 -9.95
C THR A 17 5.62 6.80 -9.25
N VAL A 18 4.90 5.72 -9.47
CA VAL A 18 3.54 5.48 -8.97
C VAL A 18 3.57 4.46 -7.83
N ILE A 19 3.14 4.87 -6.64
CA ILE A 19 3.06 3.99 -5.46
C ILE A 19 1.61 3.78 -5.07
N GLY A 20 1.14 2.54 -5.19
CA GLY A 20 -0.16 2.13 -4.68
C GLY A 20 -0.14 1.95 -3.16
N ILE A 21 -1.09 2.51 -2.44
CA ILE A 21 -1.14 2.43 -0.98
C ILE A 21 -2.43 1.83 -0.46
N SER A 22 -2.32 1.02 0.62
CA SER A 22 -3.46 0.50 1.37
C SER A 22 -3.07 0.31 2.84
N TRP A 23 -3.86 0.83 3.79
CA TRP A 23 -3.45 1.02 5.19
C TRP A 23 -4.33 0.32 6.22
N LYS A 24 -5.47 -0.24 5.80
CA LYS A 24 -6.44 -0.87 6.71
C LYS A 24 -6.81 -2.29 6.32
N SER A 25 -7.22 -3.06 7.34
CA SER A 25 -7.83 -4.37 7.18
C SER A 25 -9.18 -4.37 7.89
N PHE A 26 -10.29 -4.59 7.16
CA PHE A 26 -11.66 -4.43 7.70
C PHE A 26 -12.28 -5.68 8.32
N LYS A 27 -11.70 -6.87 8.16
CA LYS A 27 -12.37 -8.13 8.52
C LYS A 27 -11.50 -9.12 9.31
N SER A 28 -10.73 -8.67 10.28
CA SER A 28 -10.00 -9.61 11.13
C SER A 28 -10.18 -9.28 12.61
N LEU A 29 -10.13 -10.32 13.46
CA LEU A 29 -10.12 -10.19 14.93
C LEU A 29 -8.96 -9.28 15.44
N ASN A 30 -7.97 -8.99 14.60
CA ASN A 30 -6.81 -8.17 14.91
C ASN A 30 -6.65 -7.00 13.92
N GLN A 31 -7.75 -6.48 13.35
CA GLN A 31 -7.69 -5.41 12.35
C GLN A 31 -6.97 -4.16 12.86
N GLU A 32 -7.21 -3.76 14.11
CA GLU A 32 -6.57 -2.59 14.71
C GLU A 32 -5.05 -2.72 14.76
N ARG A 33 -4.55 -3.93 15.05
CA ARG A 33 -3.10 -4.19 15.13
C ARG A 33 -2.41 -4.28 13.77
N LYS A 34 -3.17 -4.51 12.71
CA LYS A 34 -2.66 -4.58 11.34
C LYS A 34 -2.82 -3.27 10.58
N SER A 35 -3.73 -2.42 11.01
CA SER A 35 -4.00 -1.15 10.37
C SER A 35 -3.06 -0.08 10.89
N VAL A 36 -2.74 0.87 10.04
CA VAL A 36 -1.97 2.07 10.39
C VAL A 36 -2.82 3.30 10.11
N SER A 37 -2.47 4.42 10.72
CA SER A 37 -3.06 5.71 10.38
C SER A 37 -2.55 6.15 9.00
N LEU A 38 -3.46 6.61 8.14
CA LEU A 38 -3.05 7.19 6.86
C LEU A 38 -2.18 8.42 7.05
N LEU A 39 -2.49 9.27 8.04
CA LEU A 39 -1.68 10.45 8.36
C LEU A 39 -0.24 10.08 8.77
N ASP A 40 -0.05 8.97 9.49
CA ASP A 40 1.30 8.54 9.88
C ASP A 40 2.12 8.05 8.68
N MET A 41 1.48 7.58 7.61
CA MET A 41 2.17 7.18 6.38
C MET A 41 2.83 8.36 5.65
N GLU A 42 2.44 9.61 5.95
CA GLU A 42 3.16 10.80 5.46
C GLU A 42 4.67 10.69 5.71
N ARG A 43 5.07 10.12 6.84
CA ARG A 43 6.47 9.92 7.20
C ARG A 43 7.27 9.10 6.18
N ILE A 44 6.60 8.23 5.42
CA ILE A 44 7.21 7.45 4.34
C ILE A 44 7.47 8.35 3.12
N PHE A 45 6.48 9.17 2.73
CA PHE A 45 6.41 9.78 1.41
C PHE A 45 6.81 11.26 1.38
N SER A 46 6.87 11.94 2.53
CA SER A 46 7.15 13.37 2.61
C SER A 46 8.44 13.75 1.88
N GLY A 47 8.33 14.71 0.94
CA GLY A 47 9.44 15.22 0.15
C GLY A 47 9.95 14.28 -0.96
N LEU A 48 9.23 13.20 -1.27
CA LEU A 48 9.51 12.35 -2.43
C LEU A 48 8.68 12.81 -3.65
N ASP A 49 9.26 12.73 -4.85
CA ASP A 49 8.55 13.01 -6.10
C ASP A 49 7.86 11.75 -6.62
N VAL A 50 6.76 11.40 -5.99
CA VAL A 50 5.96 10.20 -6.30
C VAL A 50 4.48 10.55 -6.40
N VAL A 51 3.72 9.72 -7.11
CA VAL A 51 2.25 9.77 -7.12
C VAL A 51 1.71 8.65 -6.24
N LEU A 52 0.92 8.99 -5.24
CA LEU A 52 0.23 8.00 -4.41
C LEU A 52 -1.13 7.65 -5.04
N VAL A 53 -1.41 6.35 -5.19
CA VAL A 53 -2.67 5.84 -5.74
C VAL A 53 -3.40 5.05 -4.65
N ASN A 54 -4.68 5.38 -4.45
CA ASN A 54 -5.52 4.67 -3.49
C ASN A 54 -5.86 3.25 -3.97
N LEU A 55 -5.33 2.24 -3.27
CA LEU A 55 -5.70 0.83 -3.41
C LEU A 55 -6.55 0.34 -2.23
N GLN A 56 -6.83 1.21 -1.25
CA GLN A 56 -7.64 0.86 -0.10
C GLN A 56 -9.11 0.70 -0.51
N TYR A 57 -9.72 -0.38 -0.09
CA TYR A 57 -11.15 -0.64 -0.27
C TYR A 57 -11.98 -0.09 0.91
N GLY A 58 -13.27 0.12 0.68
CA GLY A 58 -14.21 0.69 1.64
C GLY A 58 -14.31 2.21 1.52
N ASP A 59 -15.13 2.81 2.37
CA ASP A 59 -15.33 4.25 2.44
C ASP A 59 -14.15 4.91 3.19
N VAL A 60 -13.29 5.60 2.47
CA VAL A 60 -12.07 6.23 2.98
C VAL A 60 -11.89 7.66 2.46
N ASP A 61 -12.90 8.22 1.83
CA ASP A 61 -12.83 9.54 1.19
C ASP A 61 -12.50 10.65 2.20
N ASP A 62 -13.08 10.59 3.40
CA ASP A 62 -12.81 11.56 4.45
C ASP A 62 -11.36 11.50 4.94
N GLU A 63 -10.78 10.29 5.07
CA GLU A 63 -9.39 10.11 5.48
C GLU A 63 -8.41 10.60 4.40
N ILE A 64 -8.71 10.32 3.13
CA ILE A 64 -7.88 10.79 2.01
C ILE A 64 -7.93 12.32 1.94
N ARG A 65 -9.12 12.91 2.09
CA ARG A 65 -9.26 14.36 2.09
C ARG A 65 -8.46 14.99 3.23
N GLU A 66 -8.59 14.48 4.45
CA GLU A 66 -7.83 14.95 5.61
C GLU A 66 -6.32 14.83 5.38
N PHE A 67 -5.86 13.69 4.85
CA PHE A 67 -4.46 13.48 4.52
C PHE A 67 -3.95 14.52 3.53
N ASN A 68 -4.66 14.73 2.42
CA ASN A 68 -4.27 15.69 1.39
C ASN A 68 -4.21 17.12 1.95
N GLU A 69 -5.20 17.52 2.78
CA GLU A 69 -5.27 18.84 3.40
C GLU A 69 -4.14 19.09 4.42
N VAL A 70 -3.87 18.09 5.26
CA VAL A 70 -2.87 18.23 6.35
C VAL A 70 -1.44 18.13 5.85
N THR A 71 -1.18 17.22 4.91
CA THR A 71 0.20 16.90 4.47
C THR A 71 0.63 17.65 3.20
N GLY A 72 -0.32 18.12 2.41
CA GLY A 72 -0.08 18.66 1.08
C GLY A 72 0.36 17.61 0.05
N ILE A 73 0.25 16.32 0.37
CA ILE A 73 0.54 15.21 -0.54
C ILE A 73 -0.78 14.69 -1.09
N ASP A 74 -0.93 14.65 -2.42
CA ASP A 74 -2.15 14.18 -3.05
C ASP A 74 -2.16 12.65 -3.18
N ILE A 75 -3.26 12.02 -2.72
CA ILE A 75 -3.58 10.64 -3.03
C ILE A 75 -4.64 10.64 -4.13
N VAL A 76 -4.30 10.11 -5.30
CA VAL A 76 -5.22 10.02 -6.43
C VAL A 76 -6.11 8.79 -6.32
N GLN A 77 -7.37 8.95 -6.70
CA GLN A 77 -8.37 7.89 -6.72
C GLN A 77 -8.85 7.67 -8.17
N CYS A 78 -8.94 6.41 -8.58
CA CYS A 78 -9.50 6.04 -9.87
C CYS A 78 -11.04 5.97 -9.76
N ALA A 79 -11.73 6.96 -10.28
CA ALA A 79 -13.18 7.05 -10.15
C ALA A 79 -13.94 5.94 -10.90
N SER A 80 -13.29 5.34 -11.91
CA SER A 80 -13.88 4.26 -12.72
C SER A 80 -13.77 2.88 -12.06
N ILE A 81 -13.15 2.76 -10.86
CA ILE A 81 -12.89 1.47 -10.20
C ILE A 81 -13.41 1.50 -8.76
N ASP A 82 -14.22 0.50 -8.43
CA ASP A 82 -14.54 0.16 -7.04
C ASP A 82 -13.52 -0.87 -6.52
N ASN A 83 -12.63 -0.43 -5.63
CA ASN A 83 -11.56 -1.28 -5.06
C ASN A 83 -12.09 -2.49 -4.26
N ARG A 84 -13.38 -2.58 -3.99
CA ARG A 84 -14.01 -3.67 -3.25
C ARG A 84 -14.75 -4.66 -4.14
N GLU A 85 -15.54 -4.14 -5.09
CA GLU A 85 -16.46 -4.96 -5.87
C GLU A 85 -15.89 -5.27 -7.26
N ASP A 86 -14.93 -4.47 -7.76
CA ASP A 86 -14.30 -4.63 -9.08
C ASP A 86 -12.88 -5.19 -8.95
N LEU A 87 -12.76 -6.50 -8.75
CA LEU A 87 -11.47 -7.17 -8.57
C LEU A 87 -10.56 -7.07 -9.80
N ASP A 88 -11.12 -7.13 -11.01
CA ASP A 88 -10.35 -6.97 -12.25
C ASP A 88 -9.85 -5.52 -12.41
N GLY A 89 -10.65 -4.55 -11.96
CA GLY A 89 -10.26 -3.16 -11.89
C GLY A 89 -9.15 -2.91 -10.89
N LEU A 90 -9.27 -3.45 -9.69
CA LEU A 90 -8.22 -3.36 -8.68
C LEU A 90 -6.92 -4.02 -9.16
N ALA A 91 -7.00 -5.19 -9.82
CA ALA A 91 -5.84 -5.83 -10.43
C ALA A 91 -5.18 -4.94 -11.48
N ALA A 92 -5.96 -4.31 -12.36
CA ALA A 92 -5.45 -3.39 -13.36
C ALA A 92 -4.86 -2.11 -12.71
N LEU A 93 -5.43 -1.63 -11.62
CA LEU A 93 -4.92 -0.49 -10.85
C LEU A 93 -3.59 -0.83 -10.15
N ILE A 94 -3.44 -2.05 -9.61
CA ILE A 94 -2.17 -2.55 -9.08
C ILE A 94 -1.10 -2.64 -10.18
N GLU A 95 -1.48 -3.10 -11.39
CA GLU A 95 -0.56 -3.17 -12.53
C GLU A 95 -0.03 -1.80 -12.96
N VAL A 96 -0.79 -0.74 -12.77
CA VAL A 96 -0.37 0.64 -13.08
C VAL A 96 0.71 1.15 -12.12
N CYS A 97 0.73 0.67 -10.88
CA CYS A 97 1.72 1.08 -9.88
C CYS A 97 3.11 0.48 -10.19
N ASP A 98 4.16 1.21 -9.86
CA ASP A 98 5.54 0.71 -9.89
C ASP A 98 5.84 -0.09 -8.62
N LEU A 99 5.29 0.34 -7.48
CA LEU A 99 5.41 -0.28 -6.17
C LEU A 99 4.05 -0.26 -5.46
N VAL A 100 3.80 -1.26 -4.62
CA VAL A 100 2.68 -1.24 -3.66
C VAL A 100 3.23 -1.21 -2.24
N VAL A 101 2.76 -0.27 -1.41
CA VAL A 101 3.06 -0.21 0.03
C VAL A 101 1.76 -0.42 0.80
N SER A 102 1.67 -1.51 1.56
CA SER A 102 0.40 -1.88 2.19
C SER A 102 0.57 -2.63 3.51
N THR A 103 -0.44 -2.57 4.35
CA THR A 103 -0.58 -3.49 5.48
C THR A 103 -1.07 -4.86 5.01
N SER A 104 -1.08 -5.86 5.92
CA SER A 104 -1.53 -7.23 5.62
C SER A 104 -3.05 -7.30 5.41
N ASN A 105 -3.48 -7.12 4.17
CA ASN A 105 -4.87 -7.20 3.70
C ASN A 105 -4.96 -7.92 2.34
N VAL A 106 -6.13 -7.91 1.69
CA VAL A 106 -6.36 -8.59 0.41
C VAL A 106 -5.51 -8.00 -0.74
N THR A 107 -5.24 -6.71 -0.71
CA THR A 107 -4.49 -6.00 -1.76
C THR A 107 -3.10 -6.60 -1.97
N ILE A 108 -2.38 -6.95 -0.88
CA ILE A 108 -1.04 -7.54 -1.01
C ILE A 108 -1.07 -8.96 -1.59
N HIS A 109 -2.11 -9.73 -1.34
CA HIS A 109 -2.25 -11.06 -1.95
C HIS A 109 -2.50 -10.95 -3.45
N MET A 110 -3.29 -9.98 -3.87
CA MET A 110 -3.52 -9.70 -5.29
C MET A 110 -2.24 -9.17 -5.95
N ALA A 111 -1.55 -8.21 -5.34
CA ALA A 111 -0.28 -7.69 -5.84
C ALA A 111 0.79 -8.79 -5.96
N GLY A 112 0.89 -9.67 -4.95
CA GLY A 112 1.80 -10.81 -4.98
C GLY A 112 1.47 -11.82 -6.09
N ALA A 113 0.18 -12.11 -6.33
CA ALA A 113 -0.26 -12.98 -7.42
C ALA A 113 0.05 -12.38 -8.81
N LEU A 114 0.08 -11.06 -8.93
CA LEU A 114 0.49 -10.33 -10.13
C LEU A 114 2.02 -10.16 -10.24
N ALA A 115 2.78 -10.71 -9.30
CA ALA A 115 4.22 -10.51 -9.18
C ALA A 115 4.64 -9.03 -9.12
N LYS A 116 3.75 -8.15 -8.63
CA LYS A 116 4.02 -6.73 -8.43
C LYS A 116 4.95 -6.55 -7.22
N GLU A 117 5.99 -5.73 -7.37
CA GLU A 117 6.82 -5.34 -6.25
C GLU A 117 5.95 -4.74 -5.14
N THR A 118 6.04 -5.32 -3.95
CA THR A 118 5.14 -4.97 -2.85
C THR A 118 5.90 -4.98 -1.52
N TRP A 119 5.81 -3.88 -0.79
CA TRP A 119 6.38 -3.71 0.53
C TRP A 119 5.28 -3.80 1.59
N VAL A 120 5.38 -4.81 2.44
CA VAL A 120 4.31 -5.18 3.38
C VAL A 120 4.66 -4.73 4.78
N MET A 121 3.84 -3.85 5.33
CA MET A 121 3.94 -3.39 6.73
C MET A 121 3.32 -4.42 7.66
N LEU A 122 4.09 -4.94 8.60
CA LEU A 122 3.66 -6.00 9.51
C LEU A 122 3.86 -5.62 10.98
N PRO A 123 2.89 -5.96 11.86
CA PRO A 123 3.07 -5.82 13.29
C PRO A 123 4.11 -6.81 13.83
N ARG A 124 4.68 -6.51 15.01
CA ARG A 124 5.65 -7.39 15.70
C ARG A 124 5.05 -8.75 16.05
N ILE A 125 3.80 -8.77 16.45
CA ILE A 125 3.12 -10.01 16.78
C ILE A 125 2.65 -10.76 15.53
N LEU A 126 2.65 -12.09 15.62
CA LEU A 126 2.16 -12.96 14.57
C LEU A 126 0.64 -12.90 14.53
N VAL A 127 0.08 -12.04 13.66
CA VAL A 127 -1.37 -11.98 13.44
C VAL A 127 -1.82 -12.93 12.33
N ASN A 128 -0.91 -13.36 11.47
CA ASN A 128 -1.13 -14.33 10.42
C ASN A 128 0.09 -15.23 10.25
N PHE A 129 -0.12 -16.54 10.15
CA PHE A 129 0.96 -17.52 9.92
C PHE A 129 1.64 -17.39 8.55
N TRP A 130 0.99 -16.72 7.58
CA TRP A 130 1.51 -16.53 6.22
C TRP A 130 2.87 -15.83 6.18
N TRP A 131 3.13 -14.90 7.11
CA TRP A 131 4.29 -14.03 7.05
C TRP A 131 5.47 -14.55 7.87
N LEU A 132 5.31 -15.64 8.59
CA LEU A 132 6.32 -16.21 9.51
C LEU A 132 6.94 -15.15 10.44
N VAL A 133 7.82 -15.56 11.30
CA VAL A 133 8.59 -14.67 12.19
C VAL A 133 10.00 -14.53 11.61
N GLU A 134 10.65 -13.39 11.78
CA GLU A 134 12.07 -13.18 11.44
C GLU A 134 12.46 -13.27 9.95
N ARG A 135 11.50 -13.09 9.04
CA ARG A 135 11.78 -13.01 7.61
C ARG A 135 11.49 -11.62 7.07
N THR A 136 12.29 -11.21 6.08
CA THR A 136 12.08 -9.99 5.28
C THR A 136 11.54 -10.30 3.88
N ASP A 137 11.42 -11.58 3.53
CA ASP A 137 10.86 -12.08 2.28
C ASP A 137 9.62 -12.95 2.51
N SER A 138 8.82 -13.15 1.48
CA SER A 138 7.66 -14.03 1.51
C SER A 138 7.95 -15.34 0.79
N ILE A 139 7.61 -16.48 1.40
CA ILE A 139 7.70 -17.79 0.75
C ILE A 139 6.60 -18.01 -0.31
N TRP A 140 5.52 -17.21 -0.27
CA TRP A 140 4.37 -17.34 -1.16
C TRP A 140 4.48 -16.45 -2.39
N TYR A 141 5.08 -15.26 -2.23
CA TYR A 141 5.16 -14.24 -3.26
C TYR A 141 6.57 -13.66 -3.29
N PRO A 142 7.42 -14.09 -4.25
CA PRO A 142 8.81 -13.61 -4.33
C PRO A 142 8.96 -12.10 -4.52
N SER A 143 7.91 -11.42 -4.99
CA SER A 143 7.87 -9.97 -5.19
C SER A 143 7.55 -9.17 -3.93
N LEU A 144 7.36 -9.82 -2.77
CA LEU A 144 7.04 -9.15 -1.53
C LEU A 144 8.26 -9.01 -0.63
N THR A 145 8.49 -7.79 -0.11
CA THR A 145 9.42 -7.47 0.97
C THR A 145 8.63 -7.16 2.24
N LEU A 146 9.03 -7.77 3.36
CA LEU A 146 8.31 -7.67 4.63
C LEU A 146 9.02 -6.71 5.58
N TYR A 147 8.37 -5.60 5.91
CA TYR A 147 8.80 -4.61 6.91
C TYR A 147 8.03 -4.83 8.20
N ARG A 148 8.72 -5.26 9.23
CA ARG A 148 8.11 -5.64 10.51
C ARG A 148 8.51 -4.68 11.62
N GLN A 149 7.55 -4.34 12.49
CA GLN A 149 7.81 -3.57 13.70
C GLN A 149 8.96 -4.17 14.50
N SER A 150 9.90 -3.34 14.93
CA SER A 150 11.03 -3.75 15.79
C SER A 150 10.55 -4.12 17.19
N ASN A 151 9.58 -3.36 17.72
CA ASN A 151 8.92 -3.59 19.00
C ASN A 151 7.40 -3.57 18.82
N LEU A 152 6.66 -4.00 19.84
CA LEU A 152 5.20 -3.95 19.83
C LEU A 152 4.73 -2.50 19.65
N ASP A 153 3.80 -2.30 18.73
CA ASP A 153 3.18 -1.01 18.38
C ASP A 153 4.16 0.08 17.87
N ASP A 154 5.40 -0.31 17.55
CA ASP A 154 6.42 0.57 16.96
C ASP A 154 6.31 0.61 15.42
N TRP A 155 5.34 1.35 14.91
CA TRP A 155 5.20 1.59 13.48
C TRP A 155 6.25 2.56 12.92
N ASP A 156 6.84 3.41 13.77
CA ASP A 156 7.88 4.35 13.35
C ASP A 156 9.09 3.65 12.76
N SER A 157 9.51 2.53 13.35
CA SER A 157 10.61 1.71 12.81
C SER A 157 10.33 1.20 11.39
N VAL A 158 9.06 0.87 11.09
CA VAL A 158 8.61 0.42 9.77
C VAL A 158 8.64 1.57 8.77
N TYR A 159 8.09 2.73 9.13
CA TYR A 159 8.07 3.91 8.27
C TYR A 159 9.48 4.39 7.90
N VAL A 160 10.38 4.43 8.88
CA VAL A 160 11.79 4.81 8.66
C VAL A 160 12.45 3.84 7.68
N SER A 161 12.30 2.54 7.90
CA SER A 161 12.93 1.52 7.05
C SER A 161 12.43 1.60 5.59
N ILE A 162 11.12 1.73 5.38
CA ILE A 162 10.52 1.87 4.05
C ILE A 162 11.03 3.16 3.38
N ARG A 163 11.06 4.28 4.11
CA ARG A 163 11.53 5.56 3.58
C ARG A 163 13.00 5.51 3.17
N GLU A 164 13.85 4.86 3.96
CA GLU A 164 15.28 4.71 3.63
C GLU A 164 15.48 3.90 2.35
N ASP A 165 14.69 2.86 2.14
CA ASP A 165 14.79 2.03 0.95
C ASP A 165 14.19 2.73 -0.29
N LEU A 166 13.11 3.52 -0.14
CA LEU A 166 12.58 4.37 -1.22
C LEU A 166 13.59 5.40 -1.73
N LYS A 167 14.47 5.91 -0.87
CA LYS A 167 15.50 6.89 -1.27
C LYS A 167 16.68 6.27 -2.02
N LYS A 168 16.83 4.95 -1.99
CA LYS A 168 17.91 4.23 -2.68
C LYS A 168 17.53 3.79 -4.09
N ASN A 169 16.23 3.72 -4.36
CA ASN A 169 15.65 3.31 -5.64
C ASN A 169 15.35 4.53 -6.51
#